data_49e8f31b230d9dc1b8fb9a98c3eb1482
#
_entry.id   49e8f31b230d9dc1b8fb9a98c3eb1482
#
_cell.length_a   1.000
_cell.length_b   1.000
_cell.length_c   1.000
_cell.angle_alpha   90.00
_cell.angle_beta   90.00
_cell.angle_gamma   90.00
#
_symmetry.space_group_name_H-M   'P 1'
#
loop_
_entity.id
_entity.type
_entity.pdbx_description
1 polymer ?
#
loop_
_entity_poly.entity_id
_entity_poly.type
_entity_poly.pdbx_seq_one_letter_code
_entity_poly.pdbx_strand_id
1 'polypeptide(L)'
;MKRRKKKKGILLSLLDGFLSLIDWLCESVAGAFVALFSAVFRGAWALLCGLAKLMAKAAGVVLAVPVWAFRRVTAPRNGAARCLRLDGPEFESYVALVLEDNGFRHVALTKGSGDQGVDILAERNGKTYAIQCKNYDGAVGNFAVQEAYAGAQFYGCEIPAVICPGTFTRGAKELAQSTGVLLWDGKRLSHMMKISGRRPRHRA
;
A
#
# COMPACT_ATOMS: atom_id res chain seq x y z
N MET A 1 33.02 2.80 -93.60
CA MET A 1 32.58 2.02 -92.47
C MET A 1 33.11 2.48 -91.06
N LYS A 2 34.30 3.04 -90.95
CA LYS A 2 34.96 3.47 -89.68
C LYS A 2 34.25 4.63 -88.93
N ARG A 3 33.56 5.63 -89.57
CA ARG A 3 32.91 6.78 -88.96
C ARG A 3 31.62 6.41 -88.18
N ARG A 4 30.86 5.36 -88.58
CA ARG A 4 29.65 4.94 -87.91
C ARG A 4 29.92 4.20 -86.57
N LYS A 5 30.99 3.47 -86.43
CA LYS A 5 31.43 2.77 -85.19
C LYS A 5 31.88 3.75 -84.13
N LYS A 6 32.58 4.84 -84.50
CA LYS A 6 33.03 5.89 -83.57
C LYS A 6 31.89 6.69 -82.95
N LYS A 7 30.81 7.01 -83.72
CA LYS A 7 29.63 7.69 -83.21
C LYS A 7 28.76 6.84 -82.24
N LYS A 8 28.72 5.49 -82.48
CA LYS A 8 28.01 4.60 -81.51
C LYS A 8 28.76 4.47 -80.19
N GLY A 9 30.09 4.48 -80.16
CA GLY A 9 30.88 4.45 -78.94
C GLY A 9 30.72 5.70 -78.08
N ILE A 10 30.66 6.88 -78.68
CA ILE A 10 30.47 8.14 -77.99
C ILE A 10 29.03 8.25 -77.40
N LEU A 11 28.03 7.78 -78.14
CA LEU A 11 26.63 7.76 -77.65
C LEU A 11 26.44 6.83 -76.47
N LEU A 12 27.09 5.62 -76.48
CA LEU A 12 27.09 4.69 -75.37
C LEU A 12 27.74 5.30 -74.11
N SER A 13 28.93 5.90 -74.28
CA SER A 13 29.63 6.54 -73.17
C SER A 13 28.85 7.73 -72.52
N LEU A 14 28.09 8.50 -73.33
CA LEU A 14 27.24 9.52 -72.84
C LEU A 14 26.02 8.96 -72.10
N LEU A 15 25.50 7.81 -72.58
CA LEU A 15 24.37 7.11 -71.89
C LEU A 15 24.80 6.53 -70.54
N ASP A 16 26.00 5.93 -70.47
CA ASP A 16 26.57 5.41 -69.24
C ASP A 16 26.83 6.55 -68.21
N GLY A 17 27.37 7.66 -68.69
CA GLY A 17 27.54 8.83 -67.83
C GLY A 17 26.23 9.43 -67.30
N PHE A 18 25.17 9.40 -68.12
CA PHE A 18 23.86 9.86 -67.69
C PHE A 18 23.19 8.92 -66.70
N LEU A 19 23.30 7.63 -66.90
CA LEU A 19 22.80 6.62 -65.94
C LEU A 19 23.55 6.72 -64.61
N SER A 20 24.88 6.87 -64.64
CA SER A 20 25.69 7.06 -63.44
C SER A 20 25.33 8.32 -62.64
N LEU A 21 24.95 9.40 -63.36
CA LEU A 21 24.46 10.63 -62.73
C LEU A 21 23.11 10.43 -62.07
N ILE A 22 22.18 9.69 -62.70
CA ILE A 22 20.89 9.36 -62.15
C ILE A 22 21.04 8.49 -60.86
N ASP A 23 21.90 7.49 -60.90
CA ASP A 23 22.15 6.63 -59.75
C ASP A 23 22.72 7.44 -58.56
N TRP A 24 23.69 8.32 -58.82
CA TRP A 24 24.23 9.22 -57.80
C TRP A 24 23.18 10.19 -57.22
N LEU A 25 22.32 10.73 -58.05
CA LEU A 25 21.21 11.57 -57.62
C LEU A 25 20.20 10.81 -56.75
N CYS A 26 19.84 9.60 -57.17
CA CYS A 26 18.93 8.73 -56.40
C CYS A 26 19.51 8.37 -55.03
N GLU A 27 20.77 7.97 -54.95
CA GLU A 27 21.45 7.68 -53.69
C GLU A 27 21.54 8.91 -52.78
N SER A 28 21.89 10.08 -53.34
CA SER A 28 21.99 11.33 -52.58
C SER A 28 20.65 11.76 -52.00
N VAL A 29 19.55 11.66 -52.76
CA VAL A 29 18.19 12.01 -52.30
C VAL A 29 17.73 10.99 -51.29
N ALA A 30 17.92 9.71 -51.50
CA ALA A 30 17.55 8.67 -50.56
C ALA A 30 18.30 8.82 -49.23
N GLY A 31 19.61 9.09 -49.28
CA GLY A 31 20.44 9.35 -48.10
C GLY A 31 20.00 10.55 -47.29
N ALA A 32 19.67 11.65 -47.97
CA ALA A 32 19.15 12.86 -47.32
C ALA A 32 17.77 12.62 -46.66
N PHE A 33 16.91 11.84 -47.31
CA PHE A 33 15.59 11.49 -46.78
C PHE A 33 15.70 10.61 -45.52
N VAL A 34 16.57 9.58 -45.55
CA VAL A 34 16.82 8.73 -44.39
C VAL A 34 17.44 9.51 -43.23
N ALA A 35 18.37 10.41 -43.50
CA ALA A 35 18.98 11.27 -42.48
C ALA A 35 17.95 12.21 -41.82
N LEU A 36 17.11 12.85 -42.61
CA LEU A 36 16.03 13.72 -42.11
C LEU A 36 15.02 12.93 -41.28
N PHE A 37 14.55 11.79 -41.76
CA PHE A 37 13.61 10.93 -41.07
C PHE A 37 14.18 10.43 -39.74
N SER A 38 15.45 9.98 -39.74
CA SER A 38 16.11 9.53 -38.52
C SER A 38 16.33 10.65 -37.49
N ALA A 39 16.57 11.88 -37.95
CA ALA A 39 16.69 13.04 -37.05
C ALA A 39 15.36 13.40 -36.39
N VAL A 40 14.27 13.44 -37.17
CA VAL A 40 12.91 13.69 -36.68
C VAL A 40 12.48 12.60 -35.70
N PHE A 41 12.73 11.32 -36.03
CA PHE A 41 12.37 10.21 -35.15
C PHE A 41 13.14 10.24 -33.84
N ARG A 42 14.46 10.52 -33.86
CA ARG A 42 15.25 10.69 -32.63
C ARG A 42 14.77 11.85 -31.77
N GLY A 43 14.41 12.97 -32.38
CA GLY A 43 13.84 14.11 -31.66
C GLY A 43 12.52 13.78 -31.00
N ALA A 44 11.58 13.16 -31.72
CA ALA A 44 10.30 12.73 -31.20
C ALA A 44 10.45 11.72 -30.06
N TRP A 45 11.36 10.75 -30.21
CA TRP A 45 11.65 9.76 -29.16
C TRP A 45 12.23 10.39 -27.89
N ALA A 46 13.16 11.35 -28.04
CA ALA A 46 13.72 12.08 -26.89
C ALA A 46 12.67 12.90 -26.14
N LEU A 47 11.73 13.53 -26.86
CA LEU A 47 10.60 14.24 -26.27
C LEU A 47 9.66 13.27 -25.51
N LEU A 48 9.32 12.13 -26.08
CA LEU A 48 8.50 11.10 -25.43
C LEU A 48 9.14 10.56 -24.15
N CYS A 49 10.44 10.27 -24.20
CA CYS A 49 11.19 9.82 -23.02
C CYS A 49 11.29 10.91 -21.94
N GLY A 50 11.45 12.17 -22.35
CA GLY A 50 11.43 13.31 -21.44
C GLY A 50 10.07 13.47 -20.73
N LEU A 51 8.98 13.37 -21.49
CA LEU A 51 7.62 13.43 -20.96
C LEU A 51 7.31 12.28 -20.00
N ALA A 52 7.73 11.05 -20.35
CA ALA A 52 7.58 9.87 -19.49
C ALA A 52 8.33 10.02 -18.16
N LYS A 53 9.57 10.55 -18.17
CA LYS A 53 10.33 10.85 -16.95
C LYS A 53 9.66 11.93 -16.10
N LEU A 54 9.10 12.96 -16.72
CA LEU A 54 8.36 14.02 -16.02
C LEU A 54 7.09 13.47 -15.37
N MET A 55 6.34 12.64 -16.10
CA MET A 55 5.13 11.96 -15.58
C MET A 55 5.45 11.00 -14.44
N ALA A 56 6.53 10.22 -14.53
CA ALA A 56 6.97 9.36 -13.45
C ALA A 56 7.37 10.14 -12.19
N LYS A 57 8.04 11.28 -12.35
CA LYS A 57 8.42 12.17 -11.25
C LYS A 57 7.19 12.84 -10.61
N ALA A 58 6.22 13.28 -11.43
CA ALA A 58 4.94 13.82 -10.96
C ALA A 58 4.09 12.76 -10.25
N ALA A 59 4.03 11.53 -10.77
CA ALA A 59 3.33 10.41 -10.13
C ALA A 59 3.94 10.06 -8.76
N GLY A 60 5.28 10.09 -8.63
CA GLY A 60 5.95 9.89 -7.34
C GLY A 60 5.57 10.94 -6.29
N VAL A 61 5.44 12.20 -6.68
CA VAL A 61 5.01 13.28 -5.79
C VAL A 61 3.52 13.16 -5.45
N VAL A 62 2.66 12.84 -6.42
CA VAL A 62 1.21 12.69 -6.22
C VAL A 62 0.88 11.47 -5.37
N LEU A 63 1.67 10.38 -5.44
CA LEU A 63 1.49 9.20 -4.59
C LEU A 63 2.09 9.38 -3.18
N ALA A 64 3.14 10.17 -3.01
CA ALA A 64 3.75 10.41 -1.69
C ALA A 64 2.91 11.34 -0.80
N VAL A 65 2.27 12.36 -1.37
CA VAL A 65 1.45 13.33 -0.62
C VAL A 65 0.19 12.71 -0.02
N PRO A 66 -0.60 11.86 -0.73
CA PRO A 66 -1.82 11.28 -0.15
C PRO A 66 -1.55 10.29 0.98
N VAL A 67 -0.49 9.49 0.91
CA VAL A 67 -0.18 8.51 1.96
C VAL A 67 0.21 9.21 3.27
N TRP A 68 1.01 10.27 3.20
CA TRP A 68 1.38 11.04 4.38
C TRP A 68 0.23 11.90 4.91
N ALA A 69 -0.54 12.56 4.03
CA ALA A 69 -1.72 13.33 4.38
C ALA A 69 -2.85 12.41 4.89
N PHE A 70 -3.04 11.24 4.27
CA PHE A 70 -4.01 10.25 4.71
C PHE A 70 -3.66 9.68 6.09
N ARG A 71 -2.38 9.38 6.37
CA ARG A 71 -1.91 9.01 7.71
C ARG A 71 -2.15 10.11 8.75
N ARG A 72 -2.01 11.38 8.38
CA ARG A 72 -2.20 12.50 9.31
C ARG A 72 -3.69 12.83 9.55
N VAL A 73 -4.55 12.58 8.56
CA VAL A 73 -6.01 12.78 8.67
C VAL A 73 -6.69 11.60 9.35
N THR A 74 -6.17 10.38 9.19
CA THR A 74 -6.72 9.17 9.82
C THR A 74 -6.08 8.84 11.17
N ALA A 75 -5.00 9.54 11.57
CA ALA A 75 -4.45 9.40 12.91
C ALA A 75 -5.55 9.75 13.93
N PRO A 76 -6.00 8.83 14.78
CA PRO A 76 -7.06 9.09 15.71
C PRO A 76 -6.60 10.20 16.66
N ARG A 77 -7.25 11.36 16.59
CA ARG A 77 -7.09 12.48 17.56
C ARG A 77 -7.61 12.11 18.97
N ASN A 78 -7.90 10.84 19.19
CA ASN A 78 -8.38 10.29 20.44
C ASN A 78 -7.22 9.91 21.37
N GLY A 79 -7.49 9.79 22.65
CA GLY A 79 -6.48 9.41 23.66
C GLY A 79 -5.80 8.07 23.37
N ALA A 80 -6.48 7.17 22.64
CA ALA A 80 -5.98 5.86 22.26
C ALA A 80 -4.75 5.90 21.32
N ALA A 81 -4.56 6.97 20.56
CA ALA A 81 -3.35 7.14 19.73
C ALA A 81 -2.05 7.11 20.53
N ARG A 82 -2.10 7.39 21.83
CA ARG A 82 -0.95 7.28 22.73
C ARG A 82 -0.50 5.84 22.94
N CYS A 83 -1.40 4.86 22.76
CA CYS A 83 -1.08 3.45 22.88
C CYS A 83 -0.16 2.96 21.76
N LEU A 84 -0.13 3.64 20.61
CA LEU A 84 0.77 3.31 19.50
C LEU A 84 2.27 3.45 19.83
N ARG A 85 2.61 4.03 20.97
CA ARG A 85 3.98 4.11 21.48
C ARG A 85 4.39 2.87 22.29
N LEU A 86 3.43 2.05 22.69
CA LEU A 86 3.65 0.81 23.40
C LEU A 86 4.02 -0.29 22.40
N ASP A 87 4.83 -1.25 22.82
CA ASP A 87 4.96 -2.52 22.10
C ASP A 87 3.73 -3.41 22.28
N GLY A 88 3.69 -4.59 21.65
CA GLY A 88 2.55 -5.52 21.75
C GLY A 88 2.22 -5.91 23.18
N PRO A 89 3.16 -6.51 23.91
CA PRO A 89 2.96 -6.94 25.31
C PRO A 89 2.64 -5.78 26.27
N GLU A 90 3.22 -4.61 26.06
CA GLU A 90 2.91 -3.41 26.84
C GLU A 90 1.46 -2.94 26.59
N PHE A 91 1.02 -3.01 25.33
CA PHE A 91 -0.35 -2.66 24.97
C PHE A 91 -1.37 -3.62 25.59
N GLU A 92 -1.13 -4.94 25.51
CA GLU A 92 -1.95 -5.96 26.14
C GLU A 92 -2.07 -5.75 27.66
N SER A 93 -0.93 -5.56 28.33
CA SER A 93 -0.87 -5.27 29.77
C SER A 93 -1.63 -3.98 30.13
N TYR A 94 -1.51 -2.94 29.31
CA TYR A 94 -2.21 -1.68 29.49
C TYR A 94 -3.73 -1.84 29.31
N VAL A 95 -4.15 -2.59 28.29
CA VAL A 95 -5.57 -2.89 28.03
C VAL A 95 -6.17 -3.69 29.18
N ALA A 96 -5.46 -4.68 29.72
CA ALA A 96 -5.91 -5.46 30.87
C ALA A 96 -6.26 -4.55 32.06
N LEU A 97 -5.37 -3.62 32.43
CA LEU A 97 -5.62 -2.64 33.49
C LEU A 97 -6.82 -1.71 33.19
N VAL A 98 -6.97 -1.29 31.94
CA VAL A 98 -8.11 -0.47 31.50
C VAL A 98 -9.41 -1.26 31.61
N LEU A 99 -9.41 -2.54 31.30
CA LEU A 99 -10.58 -3.43 31.45
C LEU A 99 -11.00 -3.55 32.92
N GLU A 100 -10.06 -3.79 33.84
CA GLU A 100 -10.32 -3.88 35.28
C GLU A 100 -11.02 -2.61 35.78
N ASP A 101 -10.46 -1.42 35.44
CA ASP A 101 -11.03 -0.13 35.82
C ASP A 101 -12.42 0.14 35.19
N ASN A 102 -12.75 -0.57 34.11
CA ASN A 102 -14.07 -0.54 33.46
C ASN A 102 -15.03 -1.62 33.94
N GLY A 103 -14.72 -2.29 35.08
CA GLY A 103 -15.61 -3.25 35.76
C GLY A 103 -15.55 -4.66 35.18
N PHE A 104 -14.50 -5.00 34.42
CA PHE A 104 -14.19 -6.39 34.11
C PHE A 104 -13.49 -7.04 35.32
N ARG A 105 -13.76 -8.32 35.56
CA ARG A 105 -13.19 -9.12 36.62
C ARG A 105 -12.42 -10.31 36.04
N HIS A 106 -11.58 -10.96 36.82
CA HIS A 106 -10.79 -12.12 36.42
C HIS A 106 -9.99 -11.85 35.12
N VAL A 107 -9.48 -10.61 35.02
CA VAL A 107 -8.70 -10.20 33.84
C VAL A 107 -7.34 -10.89 33.88
N ALA A 108 -7.07 -11.75 32.91
CA ALA A 108 -5.84 -12.53 32.81
C ALA A 108 -5.25 -12.41 31.41
N LEU A 109 -3.94 -12.10 31.33
CA LEU A 109 -3.18 -12.20 30.10
C LEU A 109 -2.92 -13.67 29.78
N THR A 110 -3.04 -14.05 28.52
CA THR A 110 -2.69 -15.38 28.04
C THR A 110 -1.16 -15.52 27.89
N LYS A 111 -0.68 -16.74 27.69
CA LYS A 111 0.74 -16.95 27.39
C LYS A 111 1.00 -16.61 25.94
N GLY A 112 1.89 -15.65 25.65
CA GLY A 112 2.14 -15.04 24.33
C GLY A 112 2.60 -15.98 23.22
N SER A 113 2.67 -17.29 23.41
CA SER A 113 2.86 -18.27 22.34
C SER A 113 1.84 -19.42 22.50
N GLY A 114 1.08 -19.70 21.42
CA GLY A 114 0.02 -20.70 21.44
C GLY A 114 -1.29 -20.23 22.09
N ASP A 115 -1.49 -18.92 22.18
CA ASP A 115 -2.68 -18.24 22.74
C ASP A 115 -3.92 -18.31 21.84
N GLN A 116 -3.80 -19.01 20.70
CA GLN A 116 -4.89 -19.19 19.73
C GLN A 116 -5.54 -17.86 19.28
N GLY A 117 -4.76 -16.75 19.30
CA GLY A 117 -5.25 -15.45 18.91
C GLY A 117 -6.12 -14.77 19.97
N VAL A 118 -5.87 -15.01 21.26
CA VAL A 118 -6.50 -14.33 22.39
C VAL A 118 -5.42 -13.84 23.33
N ASP A 119 -5.37 -12.55 23.60
CA ASP A 119 -4.36 -11.95 24.47
C ASP A 119 -4.88 -11.76 25.91
N ILE A 120 -6.19 -11.58 26.10
CA ILE A 120 -6.80 -11.33 27.39
C ILE A 120 -8.09 -12.15 27.56
N LEU A 121 -8.20 -12.82 28.69
CA LEU A 121 -9.45 -13.41 29.18
C LEU A 121 -10.02 -12.54 30.30
N ALA A 122 -11.33 -12.33 30.31
CA ALA A 122 -11.97 -11.50 31.31
C ALA A 122 -13.45 -11.87 31.51
N GLU A 123 -14.04 -11.42 32.62
CA GLU A 123 -15.47 -11.58 32.88
C GLU A 123 -16.14 -10.23 33.13
N ARG A 124 -17.37 -10.08 32.67
CA ARG A 124 -18.19 -8.91 32.98
C ARG A 124 -19.68 -9.26 32.91
N ASN A 125 -20.42 -8.89 33.93
CA ASN A 125 -21.88 -9.16 34.05
C ASN A 125 -22.23 -10.64 33.87
N GLY A 126 -21.39 -11.56 34.40
CA GLY A 126 -21.61 -12.99 34.34
C GLY A 126 -21.28 -13.61 32.96
N LYS A 127 -20.66 -12.87 32.04
CA LYS A 127 -20.22 -13.34 30.72
C LYS A 127 -18.72 -13.36 30.61
N THR A 128 -18.20 -14.38 29.94
CA THR A 128 -16.77 -14.56 29.67
C THR A 128 -16.39 -13.95 28.33
N TYR A 129 -15.23 -13.29 28.28
CA TYR A 129 -14.70 -12.58 27.12
C TYR A 129 -13.35 -13.13 26.73
N ALA A 130 -13.17 -13.35 25.42
CA ALA A 130 -11.87 -13.62 24.79
C ALA A 130 -11.50 -12.41 23.93
N ILE A 131 -10.44 -11.71 24.30
CA ILE A 131 -10.10 -10.42 23.72
C ILE A 131 -8.74 -10.49 22.99
N GLN A 132 -8.74 -10.14 21.70
CA GLN A 132 -7.54 -9.96 20.89
C GLN A 132 -7.14 -8.49 20.85
N CYS A 133 -5.88 -8.19 21.11
CA CYS A 133 -5.30 -6.87 21.10
C CYS A 133 -4.53 -6.64 19.79
N LYS A 134 -4.78 -5.54 19.08
CA LYS A 134 -4.05 -5.18 17.86
C LYS A 134 -3.56 -3.74 17.94
N ASN A 135 -2.27 -3.55 18.25
CA ASN A 135 -1.67 -2.22 18.38
C ASN A 135 -1.10 -1.73 17.04
N TYR A 136 -1.98 -1.37 16.10
CA TYR A 136 -1.61 -0.93 14.75
C TYR A 136 -1.97 0.54 14.49
N ASP A 137 -1.08 1.22 13.76
CA ASP A 137 -1.35 2.54 13.17
C ASP A 137 -2.05 2.33 11.81
N GLY A 138 -3.34 2.02 11.85
CA GLY A 138 -4.14 1.77 10.66
C GLY A 138 -5.43 1.03 10.95
N ALA A 139 -6.08 0.56 9.87
CA ALA A 139 -7.31 -0.20 9.98
C ALA A 139 -7.01 -1.70 10.14
N VAL A 140 -7.54 -2.31 11.20
CA VAL A 140 -7.44 -3.74 11.48
C VAL A 140 -8.38 -4.53 10.56
N GLY A 141 -7.85 -5.57 9.92
CA GLY A 141 -8.55 -6.40 8.92
C GLY A 141 -9.28 -7.61 9.52
N ASN A 142 -9.85 -8.42 8.61
CA ASN A 142 -10.64 -9.63 8.92
C ASN A 142 -9.90 -10.66 9.77
N PHE A 143 -8.58 -10.76 9.59
CA PHE A 143 -7.78 -11.79 10.28
C PHE A 143 -7.90 -11.70 11.80
N ALA A 144 -7.87 -10.49 12.36
CA ALA A 144 -8.05 -10.30 13.80
C ALA A 144 -9.44 -10.74 14.31
N VAL A 145 -10.47 -10.57 13.49
CA VAL A 145 -11.82 -11.05 13.81
C VAL A 145 -11.88 -12.57 13.82
N GLN A 146 -11.23 -13.22 12.84
CA GLN A 146 -11.13 -14.68 12.74
C GLN A 146 -10.36 -15.26 13.94
N GLU A 147 -9.22 -14.65 14.31
CA GLU A 147 -8.43 -15.04 15.48
C GLU A 147 -9.27 -14.95 16.76
N ALA A 148 -9.90 -13.82 17.02
CA ALA A 148 -10.72 -13.63 18.23
C ALA A 148 -11.89 -14.63 18.29
N TYR A 149 -12.56 -14.88 17.15
CA TYR A 149 -13.66 -15.84 17.07
C TYR A 149 -13.19 -17.28 17.37
N ALA A 150 -12.13 -17.73 16.70
CA ALA A 150 -11.57 -19.07 16.90
C ALA A 150 -11.04 -19.26 18.32
N GLY A 151 -10.32 -18.28 18.86
CA GLY A 151 -9.79 -18.31 20.20
C GLY A 151 -10.87 -18.32 21.27
N ALA A 152 -11.98 -17.59 21.09
CA ALA A 152 -13.11 -17.65 22.00
C ALA A 152 -13.70 -19.07 22.10
N GLN A 153 -13.81 -19.77 20.97
CA GLN A 153 -14.27 -21.17 20.97
C GLN A 153 -13.29 -22.08 21.71
N PHE A 154 -11.97 -21.88 21.51
CA PHE A 154 -10.94 -22.65 22.17
C PHE A 154 -10.95 -22.50 23.70
N TYR A 155 -11.14 -21.25 24.20
CA TYR A 155 -11.20 -20.96 25.64
C TYR A 155 -12.59 -21.13 26.24
N GLY A 156 -13.61 -21.49 25.45
CA GLY A 156 -14.98 -21.62 25.91
C GLY A 156 -15.60 -20.30 26.38
N CYS A 157 -15.15 -19.17 25.77
CA CYS A 157 -15.68 -17.84 26.10
C CYS A 157 -16.91 -17.50 25.25
N GLU A 158 -17.90 -16.83 25.87
CA GLU A 158 -19.16 -16.46 25.21
C GLU A 158 -18.98 -15.29 24.24
N ILE A 159 -18.08 -14.36 24.55
CA ILE A 159 -17.97 -13.09 23.81
C ILE A 159 -16.56 -12.90 23.27
N PRO A 160 -16.35 -13.12 21.97
CA PRO A 160 -15.12 -12.72 21.30
C PRO A 160 -15.07 -11.20 21.10
N ALA A 161 -13.91 -10.59 21.28
CA ALA A 161 -13.71 -9.17 21.06
C ALA A 161 -12.35 -8.86 20.44
N VAL A 162 -12.25 -7.81 19.62
CA VAL A 162 -10.99 -7.23 19.14
C VAL A 162 -10.90 -5.80 19.61
N ILE A 163 -9.76 -5.40 20.18
CA ILE A 163 -9.49 -4.03 20.61
C ILE A 163 -8.28 -3.45 19.86
N CYS A 164 -8.41 -2.22 19.39
CA CYS A 164 -7.30 -1.51 18.73
C CYS A 164 -7.36 0.01 19.01
N PRO A 165 -6.22 0.73 18.96
CA PRO A 165 -6.19 2.18 19.06
C PRO A 165 -6.64 2.88 17.77
N GLY A 166 -6.70 2.17 16.66
CA GLY A 166 -7.07 2.64 15.32
C GLY A 166 -8.56 2.42 14.99
N THR A 167 -8.77 1.93 13.77
CA THR A 167 -10.10 1.64 13.21
C THR A 167 -10.15 0.22 12.66
N PHE A 168 -11.31 -0.20 12.17
CA PHE A 168 -11.49 -1.49 11.49
C PHE A 168 -11.84 -1.29 10.02
N THR A 169 -11.36 -2.17 9.16
CA THR A 169 -11.73 -2.21 7.74
C THR A 169 -13.22 -2.51 7.58
N ARG A 170 -13.77 -2.21 6.39
CA ARG A 170 -15.16 -2.55 6.08
C ARG A 170 -15.40 -4.06 6.19
N GLY A 171 -14.51 -4.89 5.60
CA GLY A 171 -14.62 -6.34 5.67
C GLY A 171 -14.57 -6.88 7.11
N ALA A 172 -13.69 -6.32 7.98
CA ALA A 172 -13.65 -6.71 9.39
C ALA A 172 -14.98 -6.42 10.11
N LYS A 173 -15.63 -5.28 9.82
CA LYS A 173 -16.94 -4.94 10.40
C LYS A 173 -18.03 -5.86 9.91
N GLU A 174 -18.06 -6.19 8.61
CA GLU A 174 -19.01 -7.13 8.01
C GLU A 174 -18.86 -8.52 8.63
N LEU A 175 -17.62 -9.01 8.77
CA LEU A 175 -17.35 -10.31 9.39
C LEU A 175 -17.71 -10.32 10.88
N ALA A 176 -17.38 -9.28 11.62
CA ALA A 176 -17.71 -9.18 13.03
C ALA A 176 -19.22 -9.18 13.27
N GLN A 177 -19.98 -8.51 12.40
CA GLN A 177 -21.44 -8.51 12.45
C GLN A 177 -22.03 -9.92 12.25
N SER A 178 -21.46 -10.72 11.33
CA SER A 178 -21.94 -12.08 11.06
C SER A 178 -21.51 -13.10 12.12
N THR A 179 -20.37 -12.87 12.79
CA THR A 179 -19.81 -13.80 13.81
C THR A 179 -20.09 -13.42 15.25
N GLY A 180 -20.67 -12.23 15.50
CA GLY A 180 -20.92 -11.72 16.85
C GLY A 180 -19.67 -11.20 17.58
N VAL A 181 -18.53 -11.03 16.87
CA VAL A 181 -17.30 -10.47 17.46
C VAL A 181 -17.47 -9.00 17.76
N LEU A 182 -17.17 -8.57 18.98
CA LEU A 182 -17.20 -7.17 19.37
C LEU A 182 -15.96 -6.42 18.87
N LEU A 183 -16.16 -5.26 18.26
CA LEU A 183 -15.07 -4.40 17.78
C LEU A 183 -14.95 -3.15 18.66
N TRP A 184 -13.84 -3.02 19.37
CA TRP A 184 -13.52 -1.86 20.20
C TRP A 184 -12.43 -1.03 19.52
N ASP A 185 -12.85 -0.05 18.73
CA ASP A 185 -11.99 0.87 18.01
C ASP A 185 -11.34 1.92 18.94
N GLY A 186 -10.49 2.77 18.39
CA GLY A 186 -9.82 3.82 19.14
C GLY A 186 -10.75 4.81 19.83
N LYS A 187 -12.00 5.00 19.34
CA LYS A 187 -12.99 5.82 20.02
C LYS A 187 -13.49 5.12 21.30
N ARG A 188 -13.81 3.83 21.17
CA ARG A 188 -14.26 3.02 22.32
C ARG A 188 -13.13 2.88 23.35
N LEU A 189 -11.91 2.57 22.91
CA LEU A 189 -10.74 2.49 23.79
C LEU A 189 -10.49 3.82 24.50
N SER A 190 -10.54 4.96 23.79
CA SER A 190 -10.39 6.28 24.42
C SER A 190 -11.44 6.57 25.49
N HIS A 191 -12.67 6.11 25.30
CA HIS A 191 -13.73 6.25 26.31
C HIS A 191 -13.40 5.42 27.55
N MET A 192 -12.99 4.16 27.38
CA MET A 192 -12.59 3.28 28.48
C MET A 192 -11.37 3.85 29.24
N MET A 193 -10.39 4.40 28.53
CA MET A 193 -9.23 5.08 29.12
C MET A 193 -9.60 6.30 29.96
N LYS A 194 -10.62 7.06 29.56
CA LYS A 194 -11.12 8.20 30.37
C LYS A 194 -11.74 7.74 31.69
N ILE A 195 -12.49 6.65 31.66
CA ILE A 195 -13.07 6.05 32.87
C ILE A 195 -11.96 5.56 33.80
N SER A 196 -10.97 4.86 33.23
CA SER A 196 -9.81 4.35 33.95
C SER A 196 -8.93 5.45 34.57
N GLY A 197 -8.83 6.62 33.92
CA GLY A 197 -7.90 7.67 34.31
C GLY A 197 -6.42 7.34 34.06
N ARG A 198 -6.09 6.12 33.65
CA ARG A 198 -4.70 5.67 33.38
C ARG A 198 -4.17 6.26 32.07
N ARG A 199 -2.89 6.55 32.06
CA ARG A 199 -2.16 6.97 30.85
C ARG A 199 -1.17 5.86 30.43
N PRO A 200 -1.12 5.52 29.14
CA PRO A 200 -0.11 4.55 28.66
C PRO A 200 1.29 5.12 28.91
N ARG A 201 2.14 4.30 29.54
CA ARG A 201 3.53 4.62 29.81
C ARG A 201 4.39 3.51 29.22
N HIS A 202 5.38 3.88 28.42
CA HIS A 202 6.42 2.95 27.99
C HIS A 202 7.27 2.57 29.23
N ARG A 203 7.57 1.28 29.40
CA ARG A 203 8.58 0.86 30.37
C ARG A 203 9.94 1.32 29.86
N ALA A 204 10.65 2.09 30.68
CA ALA A 204 12.01 2.51 30.41
C ALA A 204 12.95 1.32 30.48
#